data_b87d026c0ff9ad8152566906e2a9ce4b
#
_entry.id   b87d026c0ff9ad8152566906e2a9ce4b
#
_cell.length_a   1.000
_cell.length_b   1.000
_cell.length_c   1.000
_cell.angle_alpha   90.00
_cell.angle_beta   90.00
_cell.angle_gamma   90.00
#
_symmetry.space_group_name_H-M   'P 1'
#
loop_
_entity.id
_entity.type
_entity.pdbx_description
1 polymer ?
#
loop_
_entity_poly.entity_id
_entity_poly.type
_entity_poly.pdbx_seq_one_letter_code
_entity_poly.pdbx_strand_id
1 'polypeptide(L)'
;MEQTANTMPAATLGQYKGLAFTRRVRPVSDKAVEADIGNLARVHAPFVPTDAPAARGMRVTLDFEGFLEGAPIPDSRMEQVTVVLGTGQLMPAAEEAVYGHCAGETFRFDFTYPADFRVPELSGRTAQFEICLHTVERKQVPPVDDALAKSLGFADLDALRESLREKKRLSHEANADRIAGAALLDMAGANLTVELPAELLAQNAEYQMNQLRQRLRKSQMTMELYCKSAGQTPEQVREGYRREAERQLRAMLAVRAIAEAEKITVTQQEVDAEIARLSKLHDTPEEEIRKVLSRDAIAAAVTNQKVQRFLLDHAALTSVVEKE
;
A
#
# COMPACT_ATOMS: atom_id res chain seq x y z
N MET A 1 -5.11 12.25 40.69
CA MET A 1 -6.13 11.85 39.71
C MET A 1 -5.93 10.37 39.48
N GLU A 2 -6.80 9.56 40.07
CA GLU A 2 -6.75 8.10 39.96
C GLU A 2 -6.91 7.69 38.49
N GLN A 3 -5.91 6.97 37.97
CA GLN A 3 -6.05 6.21 36.77
C GLN A 3 -7.12 5.14 37.03
N THR A 4 -8.34 5.39 36.57
CA THR A 4 -9.35 4.34 36.45
C THR A 4 -8.74 3.28 35.54
N ALA A 5 -8.28 2.19 36.12
CA ALA A 5 -7.90 0.99 35.42
C ALA A 5 -9.05 0.65 34.44
N ASN A 6 -8.80 0.77 33.15
CA ASN A 6 -9.77 0.50 32.10
C ASN A 6 -10.01 -1.02 32.05
N THR A 7 -10.78 -1.51 33.02
CA THR A 7 -11.18 -2.91 33.11
C THR A 7 -12.16 -3.14 31.97
N MET A 8 -11.70 -3.84 30.92
CA MET A 8 -12.54 -4.27 29.81
C MET A 8 -13.78 -4.99 30.38
N PRO A 9 -14.99 -4.69 29.87
CA PRO A 9 -16.20 -5.32 30.34
C PRO A 9 -16.14 -6.84 30.21
N ALA A 10 -16.63 -7.54 31.21
CA ALA A 10 -16.75 -9.00 31.15
C ALA A 10 -17.72 -9.38 30.03
N ALA A 11 -17.28 -10.25 29.16
CA ALA A 11 -18.09 -10.74 28.04
C ALA A 11 -18.30 -12.25 28.18
N THR A 12 -19.54 -12.70 27.98
CA THR A 12 -19.87 -14.12 27.93
C THR A 12 -20.04 -14.55 26.46
N LEU A 13 -19.33 -15.62 26.08
CA LEU A 13 -19.41 -16.17 24.73
C LEU A 13 -20.79 -16.72 24.43
N GLY A 14 -21.39 -16.28 23.33
CA GLY A 14 -22.50 -16.97 22.67
C GLY A 14 -22.02 -17.99 21.67
N GLN A 15 -22.82 -18.22 20.62
CA GLN A 15 -22.42 -19.13 19.55
C GLN A 15 -21.30 -18.49 18.72
N TYR A 16 -20.15 -19.19 18.57
CA TYR A 16 -19.02 -18.82 17.72
C TYR A 16 -18.51 -19.98 16.86
N LYS A 17 -18.92 -21.24 17.13
CA LYS A 17 -18.67 -22.40 16.26
C LYS A 17 -19.93 -22.72 15.43
N GLY A 18 -19.74 -23.30 14.25
CA GLY A 18 -20.81 -23.67 13.36
C GLY A 18 -21.58 -22.50 12.75
N LEU A 19 -20.98 -21.31 12.75
CA LEU A 19 -21.56 -20.12 12.10
C LEU A 19 -21.64 -20.35 10.59
N ALA A 20 -22.82 -20.12 10.00
CA ALA A 20 -23.03 -20.28 8.56
C ALA A 20 -22.58 -19.00 7.81
N PHE A 21 -21.69 -19.16 6.84
CA PHE A 21 -21.25 -18.04 6.01
C PHE A 21 -21.01 -18.47 4.55
N THR A 22 -21.39 -17.61 3.61
CA THR A 22 -21.11 -17.84 2.18
C THR A 22 -19.81 -17.19 1.79
N ARG A 23 -18.76 -18.00 1.61
CA ARG A 23 -17.44 -17.60 1.15
C ARG A 23 -17.47 -17.38 -0.37
N ARG A 24 -17.25 -16.15 -0.81
CA ARG A 24 -17.25 -15.79 -2.21
C ARG A 24 -15.83 -15.70 -2.73
N VAL A 25 -15.50 -16.51 -3.74
CA VAL A 25 -14.18 -16.52 -4.37
C VAL A 25 -14.30 -15.91 -5.75
N ARG A 26 -13.49 -14.90 -6.04
CA ARG A 26 -13.42 -14.30 -7.36
C ARG A 26 -12.74 -15.27 -8.32
N PRO A 27 -13.29 -15.54 -9.52
CA PRO A 27 -12.62 -16.36 -10.53
C PRO A 27 -11.36 -15.68 -11.05
N VAL A 28 -10.45 -16.46 -11.61
CA VAL A 28 -9.30 -15.96 -12.34
C VAL A 28 -9.61 -15.96 -13.81
N SER A 29 -9.74 -14.78 -14.43
CA SER A 29 -9.98 -14.69 -15.87
C SER A 29 -8.69 -14.80 -16.65
N ASP A 30 -8.75 -15.41 -17.84
CA ASP A 30 -7.59 -15.48 -18.74
C ASP A 30 -7.10 -14.09 -19.14
N LYS A 31 -8.02 -13.13 -19.30
CA LYS A 31 -7.66 -11.72 -19.56
C LYS A 31 -6.77 -11.13 -18.48
N ALA A 32 -7.04 -11.47 -17.20
CA ALA A 32 -6.23 -10.99 -16.07
C ALA A 32 -4.83 -11.65 -16.06
N VAL A 33 -4.73 -12.91 -16.49
CA VAL A 33 -3.43 -13.60 -16.63
C VAL A 33 -2.61 -12.99 -17.76
N GLU A 34 -3.21 -12.80 -18.95
CA GLU A 34 -2.54 -12.18 -20.10
C GLU A 34 -2.10 -10.73 -19.81
N ALA A 35 -2.91 -9.97 -19.05
CA ALA A 35 -2.53 -8.63 -18.62
C ALA A 35 -1.29 -8.65 -17.70
N ASP A 36 -1.17 -9.64 -16.81
CA ASP A 36 0.01 -9.80 -15.96
C ASP A 36 1.25 -10.18 -16.78
N ILE A 37 1.11 -11.06 -17.76
CA ILE A 37 2.21 -11.43 -18.66
C ILE A 37 2.68 -10.20 -19.44
N GLY A 38 1.75 -9.42 -19.98
CA GLY A 38 2.08 -8.17 -20.66
C GLY A 38 2.75 -7.14 -19.73
N ASN A 39 2.38 -7.11 -18.43
CA ASN A 39 3.07 -6.29 -17.43
C ASN A 39 4.49 -6.81 -17.16
N LEU A 40 4.68 -8.12 -17.02
CA LEU A 40 6.00 -8.73 -16.86
C LEU A 40 6.90 -8.44 -18.07
N ALA A 41 6.37 -8.56 -19.29
CA ALA A 41 7.10 -8.20 -20.51
C ALA A 41 7.58 -6.74 -20.48
N ARG A 42 6.74 -5.80 -20.04
CA ARG A 42 7.09 -4.38 -19.94
C ARG A 42 8.09 -4.10 -18.81
N VAL A 43 7.95 -4.76 -17.67
CA VAL A 43 8.87 -4.57 -16.53
C VAL A 43 10.26 -5.07 -16.87
N HIS A 44 10.35 -6.25 -17.48
CA HIS A 44 11.61 -6.91 -17.85
C HIS A 44 12.13 -6.51 -19.24
N ALA A 45 11.45 -5.59 -19.94
CA ALA A 45 11.89 -5.09 -21.24
C ALA A 45 13.30 -4.47 -21.14
N PRO A 46 14.28 -4.94 -21.95
CA PRO A 46 15.59 -4.33 -21.99
C PRO A 46 15.52 -2.92 -22.57
N PHE A 47 16.44 -2.09 -22.13
CA PHE A 47 16.69 -0.81 -22.78
C PHE A 47 17.64 -1.03 -23.98
N VAL A 48 17.27 -0.50 -25.13
CA VAL A 48 18.07 -0.55 -26.36
C VAL A 48 18.32 0.85 -26.89
N PRO A 49 19.50 1.13 -27.43
CA PRO A 49 19.81 2.43 -28.01
C PRO A 49 18.78 2.82 -29.09
N THR A 50 18.53 4.12 -29.21
CA THR A 50 17.61 4.69 -30.20
C THR A 50 18.07 6.06 -30.62
N ASP A 51 17.88 6.39 -31.89
CA ASP A 51 18.10 7.74 -32.42
C ASP A 51 16.89 8.66 -32.24
N ALA A 52 15.82 8.15 -31.62
CA ALA A 52 14.64 8.96 -31.32
C ALA A 52 14.96 9.99 -30.23
N PRO A 53 14.33 11.18 -30.28
CA PRO A 53 14.44 12.17 -29.22
C PRO A 53 14.06 11.61 -27.86
N ALA A 54 14.76 12.06 -26.81
CA ALA A 54 14.52 11.66 -25.44
C ALA A 54 13.07 11.97 -25.02
N ALA A 55 12.41 11.00 -24.41
CA ALA A 55 11.03 11.08 -23.97
C ALA A 55 10.84 10.37 -22.62
N ARG A 56 9.74 10.65 -21.94
CA ARG A 56 9.38 10.04 -20.67
C ARG A 56 9.41 8.50 -20.75
N GLY A 57 10.04 7.86 -19.77
CA GLY A 57 10.20 6.40 -19.69
C GLY A 57 11.43 5.88 -20.44
N MET A 58 12.14 6.71 -21.19
CA MET A 58 13.43 6.37 -21.79
C MET A 58 14.56 6.48 -20.76
N ARG A 59 15.61 5.70 -20.94
CA ARG A 59 16.84 5.76 -20.17
C ARG A 59 17.84 6.61 -20.93
N VAL A 60 18.46 7.55 -20.24
CA VAL A 60 19.47 8.43 -20.81
C VAL A 60 20.74 8.36 -19.98
N THR A 61 21.91 8.50 -20.64
CA THR A 61 23.20 8.74 -20.00
C THR A 61 23.67 10.12 -20.40
N LEU A 62 23.98 10.95 -19.41
CA LEU A 62 24.32 12.35 -19.62
C LEU A 62 25.40 12.83 -18.65
N ASP A 63 26.10 13.90 -19.05
CA ASP A 63 26.86 14.76 -18.16
C ASP A 63 26.05 16.00 -17.84
N PHE A 64 26.24 16.54 -16.65
CA PHE A 64 25.50 17.69 -16.15
C PHE A 64 26.44 18.60 -15.38
N GLU A 65 26.46 19.91 -15.68
CA GLU A 65 27.28 20.91 -14.98
C GLU A 65 26.53 22.24 -14.88
N GLY A 66 26.58 22.86 -13.70
CA GLY A 66 25.95 24.14 -13.43
C GLY A 66 26.94 25.30 -13.42
N PHE A 67 26.54 26.45 -13.93
CA PHE A 67 27.33 27.67 -14.00
C PHE A 67 26.53 28.83 -13.41
N LEU A 68 27.19 29.64 -12.58
CA LEU A 68 26.64 30.88 -12.06
C LEU A 68 27.51 32.04 -12.56
N GLU A 69 26.91 32.97 -13.35
CA GLU A 69 27.62 34.08 -13.95
C GLU A 69 28.88 33.66 -14.77
N GLY A 70 28.81 32.48 -15.39
CA GLY A 70 29.87 31.90 -16.18
C GLY A 70 30.94 31.12 -15.42
N ALA A 71 30.89 31.10 -14.08
CA ALA A 71 31.79 30.32 -13.25
C ALA A 71 31.08 28.97 -12.86
N PRO A 72 31.82 27.85 -12.88
CA PRO A 72 31.24 26.57 -12.48
C PRO A 72 30.79 26.58 -11.01
N ILE A 73 29.62 26.05 -10.73
CA ILE A 73 29.12 25.90 -9.37
C ILE A 73 29.85 24.70 -8.73
N PRO A 74 30.47 24.88 -7.55
CA PRO A 74 31.13 23.75 -6.86
C PRO A 74 30.20 22.57 -6.67
N ASP A 75 30.72 21.36 -6.87
CA ASP A 75 30.02 20.08 -6.71
C ASP A 75 28.75 19.89 -7.58
N SER A 76 28.57 20.73 -8.62
CA SER A 76 27.45 20.61 -9.55
C SER A 76 27.74 19.68 -10.72
N ARG A 77 29.00 19.30 -10.95
CA ARG A 77 29.39 18.46 -12.07
C ARG A 77 29.11 16.99 -11.77
N MET A 78 28.36 16.36 -12.65
CA MET A 78 28.08 14.91 -12.66
C MET A 78 28.39 14.37 -14.04
N GLU A 79 29.12 13.26 -14.12
CA GLU A 79 29.52 12.64 -15.39
C GLU A 79 28.93 11.22 -15.50
N GLN A 80 28.56 10.83 -16.71
CA GLN A 80 28.05 9.50 -17.06
C GLN A 80 26.88 9.05 -16.20
N VAL A 81 26.02 10.01 -15.81
CA VAL A 81 24.85 9.71 -15.00
C VAL A 81 23.78 9.04 -15.86
N THR A 82 23.38 7.85 -15.47
CA THR A 82 22.31 7.10 -16.15
C THR A 82 21.02 7.21 -15.35
N VAL A 83 19.97 7.73 -15.97
CA VAL A 83 18.65 7.93 -15.35
C VAL A 83 17.54 7.50 -16.27
N VAL A 84 16.39 7.17 -15.68
CA VAL A 84 15.15 6.95 -16.45
C VAL A 84 14.26 8.19 -16.31
N LEU A 85 13.98 8.82 -17.44
CA LEU A 85 13.16 10.04 -17.47
C LEU A 85 11.73 9.78 -16.98
N GLY A 86 11.19 10.68 -16.18
CA GLY A 86 9.87 10.56 -15.57
C GLY A 86 9.84 9.83 -14.24
N THR A 87 11.02 9.48 -13.67
CA THR A 87 11.11 8.81 -12.36
C THR A 87 11.52 9.75 -11.22
N GLY A 88 11.79 11.02 -11.52
CA GLY A 88 12.23 12.01 -10.53
C GLY A 88 13.68 11.85 -10.08
N GLN A 89 14.51 11.15 -10.85
CA GLN A 89 15.96 11.02 -10.59
C GLN A 89 16.75 12.26 -10.97
N LEU A 90 16.22 13.09 -11.90
CA LEU A 90 16.72 14.41 -12.21
C LEU A 90 15.83 15.49 -11.56
N MET A 91 16.39 16.67 -11.36
CA MET A 91 15.59 17.84 -11.02
C MET A 91 14.57 18.13 -12.14
N PRO A 92 13.32 18.52 -11.81
CA PRO A 92 12.26 18.67 -12.81
C PRO A 92 12.63 19.55 -14.00
N ALA A 93 13.35 20.65 -13.77
CA ALA A 93 13.79 21.55 -14.84
C ALA A 93 14.83 20.91 -15.78
N ALA A 94 15.75 20.11 -15.25
CA ALA A 94 16.72 19.37 -16.07
C ALA A 94 16.02 18.26 -16.86
N GLU A 95 15.05 17.57 -16.25
CA GLU A 95 14.27 16.52 -16.92
C GLU A 95 13.47 17.10 -18.09
N GLU A 96 12.83 18.26 -17.90
CA GLU A 96 12.07 18.95 -18.95
C GLU A 96 13.00 19.44 -20.08
N ALA A 97 14.20 19.89 -19.74
CA ALA A 97 15.17 20.34 -20.71
C ALA A 97 15.73 19.19 -21.58
N VAL A 98 15.78 17.96 -21.05
CA VAL A 98 16.26 16.78 -21.81
C VAL A 98 15.24 16.31 -22.83
N TYR A 99 13.94 16.52 -22.61
CA TYR A 99 12.91 16.05 -23.55
C TYR A 99 13.09 16.70 -24.92
N GLY A 100 13.00 15.85 -25.95
CA GLY A 100 13.12 16.27 -27.35
C GLY A 100 14.54 16.33 -27.90
N HIS A 101 15.57 16.21 -27.07
CA HIS A 101 16.97 16.14 -27.50
C HIS A 101 17.39 14.72 -27.87
N CYS A 102 18.36 14.60 -28.77
CA CYS A 102 18.90 13.33 -29.26
C CYS A 102 20.27 13.03 -28.64
N ALA A 103 20.69 11.75 -28.71
CA ALA A 103 22.03 11.35 -28.32
C ALA A 103 23.11 12.13 -29.07
N GLY A 104 24.17 12.56 -28.37
CA GLY A 104 25.27 13.37 -28.89
C GLY A 104 25.04 14.88 -28.81
N GLU A 105 23.86 15.35 -28.44
CA GLU A 105 23.58 16.78 -28.30
C GLU A 105 24.11 17.34 -26.97
N THR A 106 24.63 18.58 -27.04
CA THR A 106 24.95 19.41 -25.86
C THR A 106 24.08 20.66 -25.92
N PHE A 107 23.37 20.92 -24.83
CA PHE A 107 22.45 22.05 -24.74
C PHE A 107 22.47 22.67 -23.34
N ARG A 108 21.91 23.86 -23.22
CA ARG A 108 21.85 24.60 -21.96
C ARG A 108 20.44 25.01 -21.63
N PHE A 109 20.17 25.11 -20.35
CA PHE A 109 18.93 25.67 -19.84
C PHE A 109 19.21 26.52 -18.59
N ASP A 110 18.33 27.49 -18.35
CA ASP A 110 18.41 28.36 -17.19
C ASP A 110 17.47 27.84 -16.10
N PHE A 111 17.95 27.86 -14.86
CA PHE A 111 17.16 27.52 -13.68
C PHE A 111 17.32 28.60 -12.61
N THR A 112 16.18 29.15 -12.15
CA THR A 112 16.17 30.13 -11.05
C THR A 112 15.90 29.40 -9.74
N TYR A 113 16.85 29.48 -8.82
CA TYR A 113 16.70 28.92 -7.49
C TYR A 113 15.63 29.68 -6.68
N PRO A 114 14.82 28.99 -5.85
CA PRO A 114 13.89 29.64 -4.92
C PRO A 114 14.60 30.64 -3.99
N ALA A 115 13.88 31.70 -3.58
CA ALA A 115 14.44 32.74 -2.69
C ALA A 115 14.79 32.21 -1.28
N ASP A 116 14.25 31.05 -0.89
CA ASP A 116 14.50 30.34 0.37
C ASP A 116 15.41 29.11 0.18
N PHE A 117 16.19 29.07 -0.91
CA PHE A 117 17.07 27.94 -1.16
C PHE A 117 18.15 27.82 -0.09
N ARG A 118 18.45 26.57 0.32
CA ARG A 118 19.34 26.25 1.44
C ARG A 118 20.78 26.80 1.31
N VAL A 119 21.27 27.01 0.09
CA VAL A 119 22.60 27.57 -0.20
C VAL A 119 22.45 29.07 -0.49
N PRO A 120 22.87 29.97 0.43
CA PRO A 120 22.65 31.42 0.30
C PRO A 120 23.18 32.02 -0.99
N GLU A 121 24.33 31.53 -1.49
CA GLU A 121 24.99 32.01 -2.71
C GLU A 121 24.17 31.73 -3.99
N LEU A 122 23.23 30.77 -3.94
CA LEU A 122 22.37 30.39 -5.05
C LEU A 122 20.96 30.92 -4.88
N SER A 123 20.56 31.31 -3.67
CA SER A 123 19.21 31.73 -3.33
C SER A 123 18.72 32.90 -4.19
N GLY A 124 17.58 32.71 -4.90
CA GLY A 124 16.99 33.73 -5.78
C GLY A 124 17.79 34.03 -7.06
N ARG A 125 18.90 33.33 -7.31
CA ARG A 125 19.74 33.55 -8.49
C ARG A 125 19.40 32.56 -9.61
N THR A 126 19.65 33.00 -10.84
CA THR A 126 19.51 32.16 -12.04
C THR A 126 20.87 31.57 -12.38
N ALA A 127 20.96 30.23 -12.42
CA ALA A 127 22.11 29.50 -12.88
C ALA A 127 21.82 28.90 -14.28
N GLN A 128 22.86 28.82 -15.09
CA GLN A 128 22.80 28.12 -16.38
C GLN A 128 23.38 26.72 -16.21
N PHE A 129 22.63 25.70 -16.65
CA PHE A 129 23.08 24.33 -16.64
C PHE A 129 23.37 23.84 -18.05
N GLU A 130 24.49 23.13 -18.23
CA GLU A 130 24.86 22.46 -19.46
C GLU A 130 24.64 20.96 -19.30
N ILE A 131 23.99 20.34 -20.29
CA ILE A 131 23.80 18.91 -20.39
C ILE A 131 24.44 18.41 -21.68
N CYS A 132 25.28 17.37 -21.55
CA CYS A 132 25.76 16.59 -22.70
C CYS A 132 25.07 15.23 -22.68
N LEU A 133 24.23 14.96 -23.65
CA LEU A 133 23.41 13.75 -23.75
C LEU A 133 24.16 12.67 -24.54
N HIS A 134 24.76 11.68 -23.86
CA HIS A 134 25.58 10.64 -24.51
C HIS A 134 24.75 9.58 -25.19
N THR A 135 23.75 9.04 -24.51
CA THR A 135 22.90 7.96 -25.05
C THR A 135 21.43 8.20 -24.71
N VAL A 136 20.59 7.78 -25.64
CA VAL A 136 19.15 7.66 -25.44
C VAL A 136 18.76 6.21 -25.73
N GLU A 137 18.06 5.59 -24.80
CA GLU A 137 17.64 4.19 -24.90
C GLU A 137 16.17 4.07 -24.59
N ARG A 138 15.47 3.27 -25.39
CA ARG A 138 14.05 2.97 -25.19
C ARG A 138 13.85 1.56 -24.69
N LYS A 139 12.79 1.32 -23.90
CA LYS A 139 12.37 -0.04 -23.58
C LYS A 139 11.88 -0.74 -24.85
N GLN A 140 12.47 -1.88 -25.16
CA GLN A 140 12.01 -2.76 -26.22
C GLN A 140 11.23 -3.91 -25.58
N VAL A 141 9.89 -3.76 -25.54
CA VAL A 141 9.03 -4.80 -24.97
C VAL A 141 9.12 -6.04 -25.87
N PRO A 142 9.58 -7.19 -25.33
CA PRO A 142 9.66 -8.42 -26.11
C PRO A 142 8.27 -8.94 -26.45
N PRO A 143 8.14 -9.74 -27.51
CA PRO A 143 6.90 -10.46 -27.78
C PRO A 143 6.58 -11.41 -26.61
N VAL A 144 5.28 -11.69 -26.44
CA VAL A 144 4.81 -12.64 -25.42
C VAL A 144 4.89 -14.03 -26.02
N ASP A 145 6.02 -14.69 -25.82
CA ASP A 145 6.35 -16.02 -26.36
C ASP A 145 7.16 -16.86 -25.36
N ASP A 146 7.57 -18.05 -25.78
CA ASP A 146 8.38 -18.94 -24.96
C ASP A 146 9.76 -18.38 -24.61
N ALA A 147 10.31 -17.47 -25.44
CA ALA A 147 11.60 -16.84 -25.15
C ALA A 147 11.46 -15.89 -23.92
N LEU A 148 10.38 -15.12 -23.86
CA LEU A 148 10.05 -14.33 -22.69
C LEU A 148 9.89 -15.22 -21.45
N ALA A 149 9.11 -16.30 -21.53
CA ALA A 149 8.89 -17.22 -20.41
C ALA A 149 10.21 -17.80 -19.89
N LYS A 150 11.10 -18.24 -20.80
CA LYS A 150 12.43 -18.74 -20.44
C LYS A 150 13.31 -17.68 -19.77
N SER A 151 13.25 -16.43 -20.23
CA SER A 151 13.99 -15.33 -19.59
C SER A 151 13.51 -15.04 -18.15
N LEU A 152 12.26 -15.40 -17.85
CA LEU A 152 11.65 -15.30 -16.53
C LEU A 152 11.81 -16.57 -15.69
N GLY A 153 12.51 -17.59 -16.19
CA GLY A 153 12.80 -18.84 -15.49
C GLY A 153 11.73 -19.92 -15.62
N PHE A 154 10.83 -19.82 -16.61
CA PHE A 154 9.81 -20.81 -16.92
C PHE A 154 10.20 -21.65 -18.14
N ALA A 155 9.67 -22.88 -18.23
CA ALA A 155 9.97 -23.77 -19.36
C ALA A 155 9.42 -23.23 -20.69
N ASP A 156 8.22 -22.72 -20.67
CA ASP A 156 7.47 -22.17 -21.79
C ASP A 156 6.40 -21.19 -21.33
N LEU A 157 5.67 -20.60 -22.27
CA LEU A 157 4.63 -19.63 -22.00
C LEU A 157 3.42 -20.23 -21.25
N ASP A 158 3.12 -21.51 -21.48
CA ASP A 158 2.01 -22.17 -20.79
C ASP A 158 2.34 -22.44 -19.32
N ALA A 159 3.59 -22.79 -19.00
CA ALA A 159 4.08 -22.90 -17.63
C ALA A 159 4.03 -21.56 -16.89
N LEU A 160 4.36 -20.45 -17.56
CA LEU A 160 4.22 -19.09 -17.01
C LEU A 160 2.74 -18.76 -16.75
N ARG A 161 1.85 -19.03 -17.71
CA ARG A 161 0.40 -18.83 -17.57
C ARG A 161 -0.15 -19.58 -16.37
N GLU A 162 0.17 -20.85 -16.25
CA GLU A 162 -0.33 -21.70 -15.16
C GLU A 162 0.18 -21.21 -13.80
N SER A 163 1.46 -20.83 -13.72
CA SER A 163 2.04 -20.25 -12.49
C SER A 163 1.32 -18.96 -12.07
N LEU A 164 1.05 -18.06 -13.00
CA LEU A 164 0.34 -16.82 -12.73
C LEU A 164 -1.13 -17.06 -12.35
N ARG A 165 -1.79 -18.02 -13.04
CA ARG A 165 -3.16 -18.43 -12.74
C ARG A 165 -3.26 -18.97 -11.32
N GLU A 166 -2.37 -19.87 -10.95
CA GLU A 166 -2.31 -20.46 -9.62
C GLU A 166 -2.01 -19.39 -8.53
N LYS A 167 -1.05 -18.52 -8.78
CA LYS A 167 -0.75 -17.40 -7.86
C LYS A 167 -1.96 -16.49 -7.63
N LYS A 168 -2.70 -16.16 -8.70
CA LYS A 168 -3.94 -15.38 -8.58
C LYS A 168 -5.02 -16.16 -7.84
N ARG A 169 -5.20 -17.45 -8.16
CA ARG A 169 -6.17 -18.32 -7.48
C ARG A 169 -5.93 -18.33 -5.97
N LEU A 170 -4.70 -18.60 -5.55
CA LEU A 170 -4.31 -18.59 -4.14
C LEU A 170 -4.53 -17.21 -3.48
N SER A 171 -4.24 -16.12 -4.20
CA SER A 171 -4.48 -14.77 -3.71
C SER A 171 -5.98 -14.47 -3.54
N HIS A 172 -6.82 -14.89 -4.49
CA HIS A 172 -8.28 -14.71 -4.41
C HIS A 172 -8.88 -15.53 -3.28
N GLU A 173 -8.42 -16.78 -3.09
CA GLU A 173 -8.84 -17.64 -1.98
C GLU A 173 -8.43 -17.06 -0.64
N ALA A 174 -7.17 -16.62 -0.48
CA ALA A 174 -6.71 -15.99 0.75
C ALA A 174 -7.49 -14.72 1.08
N ASN A 175 -7.84 -13.91 0.06
CA ASN A 175 -8.69 -12.75 0.27
C ASN A 175 -10.13 -13.12 0.66
N ALA A 176 -10.70 -14.16 0.05
CA ALA A 176 -12.01 -14.68 0.43
C ALA A 176 -12.01 -15.22 1.87
N ASP A 177 -10.95 -15.91 2.28
CA ASP A 177 -10.76 -16.40 3.66
C ASP A 177 -10.63 -15.23 4.65
N ARG A 178 -9.88 -14.20 4.29
CA ARG A 178 -9.76 -12.99 5.13
C ARG A 178 -11.10 -12.29 5.34
N ILE A 179 -11.90 -12.17 4.28
CA ILE A 179 -13.23 -11.56 4.35
C ILE A 179 -14.17 -12.43 5.20
N ALA A 180 -14.16 -13.74 4.97
CA ALA A 180 -14.99 -14.68 5.72
C ALA A 180 -14.59 -14.71 7.20
N GLY A 181 -13.28 -14.75 7.52
CA GLY A 181 -12.79 -14.73 8.89
C GLY A 181 -13.21 -13.47 9.64
N ALA A 182 -13.12 -12.30 8.99
CA ALA A 182 -13.59 -11.04 9.59
C ALA A 182 -15.11 -11.04 9.82
N ALA A 183 -15.89 -11.52 8.84
CA ALA A 183 -17.35 -11.61 8.99
C ALA A 183 -17.77 -12.59 10.09
N LEU A 184 -17.13 -13.76 10.17
CA LEU A 184 -17.37 -14.73 11.25
C LEU A 184 -17.02 -14.16 12.63
N LEU A 185 -15.94 -13.36 12.72
CA LEU A 185 -15.59 -12.67 13.95
C LEU A 185 -16.64 -11.64 14.34
N ASP A 186 -17.16 -10.87 13.39
CA ASP A 186 -18.24 -9.92 13.62
C ASP A 186 -19.52 -10.63 14.11
N MET A 187 -19.86 -11.76 13.50
CA MET A 187 -21.01 -12.59 13.93
C MET A 187 -20.79 -13.14 15.35
N ALA A 188 -19.60 -13.65 15.65
CA ALA A 188 -19.25 -14.08 17.01
C ALA A 188 -19.32 -12.92 18.01
N GLY A 189 -18.85 -11.73 17.62
CA GLY A 189 -18.95 -10.50 18.42
C GLY A 189 -20.41 -10.08 18.66
N ALA A 190 -21.27 -10.19 17.66
CA ALA A 190 -22.71 -9.91 17.79
C ALA A 190 -23.41 -10.87 18.78
N ASN A 191 -22.95 -12.13 18.83
CA ASN A 191 -23.47 -13.15 19.73
C ASN A 191 -22.96 -13.05 21.18
N LEU A 192 -22.01 -12.14 21.49
CA LEU A 192 -21.55 -11.91 22.84
C LEU A 192 -22.64 -11.30 23.71
N THR A 193 -22.79 -11.82 24.92
CA THR A 193 -23.51 -11.13 25.97
C THR A 193 -22.55 -10.22 26.74
N VAL A 194 -22.66 -8.90 26.52
CA VAL A 194 -21.81 -7.90 27.14
C VAL A 194 -22.54 -6.57 27.22
N GLU A 195 -22.39 -5.89 28.36
CA GLU A 195 -22.85 -4.52 28.56
C GLU A 195 -21.68 -3.56 28.23
N LEU A 196 -21.83 -2.84 27.13
CA LEU A 196 -20.83 -1.86 26.69
C LEU A 196 -21.19 -0.49 27.28
N PRO A 197 -20.23 0.21 27.93
CA PRO A 197 -20.48 1.55 28.45
C PRO A 197 -20.86 2.52 27.32
N ALA A 198 -22.06 3.08 27.38
CA ALA A 198 -22.57 4.02 26.36
C ALA A 198 -21.66 5.23 26.17
N GLU A 199 -21.03 5.68 27.27
CA GLU A 199 -20.09 6.80 27.26
C GLU A 199 -18.83 6.49 26.43
N LEU A 200 -18.28 5.27 26.53
CA LEU A 200 -17.13 4.82 25.73
C LEU A 200 -17.45 4.84 24.22
N LEU A 201 -18.64 4.38 23.86
CA LEU A 201 -19.10 4.39 22.46
C LEU A 201 -19.30 5.82 21.95
N ALA A 202 -19.87 6.71 22.79
CA ALA A 202 -20.06 8.12 22.44
C ALA A 202 -18.73 8.85 22.26
N GLN A 203 -17.76 8.64 23.15
CA GLN A 203 -16.41 9.21 23.06
C GLN A 203 -15.70 8.76 21.78
N ASN A 204 -15.77 7.47 21.44
CA ASN A 204 -15.19 6.94 20.20
C ASN A 204 -15.86 7.56 18.95
N ALA A 205 -17.18 7.65 18.93
CA ALA A 205 -17.91 8.29 17.84
C ALA A 205 -17.49 9.76 17.66
N GLU A 206 -17.35 10.52 18.74
CA GLU A 206 -16.92 11.92 18.68
C GLU A 206 -15.45 12.04 18.20
N TYR A 207 -14.57 11.15 18.64
CA TYR A 207 -13.22 11.08 18.11
C TYR A 207 -13.22 10.88 16.59
N GLN A 208 -13.99 9.93 16.07
CA GLN A 208 -14.11 9.67 14.62
C GLN A 208 -14.71 10.87 13.88
N MET A 209 -15.71 11.53 14.47
CA MET A 209 -16.28 12.77 13.90
C MET A 209 -15.24 13.88 13.80
N ASN A 210 -14.37 14.03 14.80
CA ASN A 210 -13.28 15.01 14.77
C ASN A 210 -12.23 14.67 13.70
N GLN A 211 -11.88 13.39 13.54
CA GLN A 211 -11.01 12.93 12.46
C GLN A 211 -11.61 13.20 11.07
N LEU A 212 -12.92 12.98 10.91
CA LEU A 212 -13.63 13.33 9.68
C LEU A 212 -13.55 14.83 9.42
N ARG A 213 -13.84 15.68 10.41
CA ARG A 213 -13.75 17.14 10.28
C ARG A 213 -12.36 17.60 9.84
N GLN A 214 -11.30 17.01 10.41
CA GLN A 214 -9.92 17.33 10.01
C GLN A 214 -9.61 16.93 8.56
N ARG A 215 -10.04 15.74 8.12
CA ARG A 215 -9.87 15.29 6.73
C ARG A 215 -10.61 16.20 5.76
N LEU A 216 -11.85 16.55 6.07
CA LEU A 216 -12.65 17.45 5.24
C LEU A 216 -12.00 18.83 5.10
N ARG A 217 -11.45 19.39 6.19
CA ARG A 217 -10.70 20.67 6.15
C ARG A 217 -9.50 20.60 5.22
N LYS A 218 -8.71 19.52 5.24
CA LYS A 218 -7.57 19.33 4.34
C LYS A 218 -8.00 19.27 2.86
N SER A 219 -9.20 18.77 2.59
CA SER A 219 -9.78 18.68 1.24
C SER A 219 -10.65 19.90 0.88
N GLN A 220 -10.61 20.97 1.69
CA GLN A 220 -11.43 22.19 1.52
C GLN A 220 -12.95 21.89 1.41
N MET A 221 -13.41 20.81 2.06
CA MET A 221 -14.81 20.39 2.07
C MET A 221 -15.45 20.69 3.44
N THR A 222 -16.69 21.17 3.44
CA THR A 222 -17.46 21.37 4.67
C THR A 222 -18.21 20.10 5.07
N MET A 223 -18.55 19.97 6.37
CA MET A 223 -19.38 18.87 6.87
C MET A 223 -20.76 18.84 6.20
N GLU A 224 -21.35 20.01 5.94
CA GLU A 224 -22.65 20.14 5.26
C GLU A 224 -22.60 19.56 3.85
N LEU A 225 -21.57 19.94 3.07
CA LEU A 225 -21.39 19.45 1.71
C LEU A 225 -21.16 17.93 1.68
N TYR A 226 -20.34 17.42 2.62
CA TYR A 226 -20.12 15.99 2.78
C TYR A 226 -21.44 15.25 3.10
N CYS A 227 -22.18 15.69 4.09
CA CYS A 227 -23.45 15.08 4.47
C CYS A 227 -24.48 15.14 3.34
N LYS A 228 -24.56 16.27 2.61
CA LYS A 228 -25.42 16.40 1.43
C LYS A 228 -25.04 15.41 0.32
N SER A 229 -23.73 15.25 0.03
CA SER A 229 -23.27 14.31 -0.99
C SER A 229 -23.49 12.84 -0.59
N ALA A 230 -23.43 12.53 0.71
CA ALA A 230 -23.68 11.20 1.25
C ALA A 230 -25.18 10.91 1.51
N GLY A 231 -26.06 11.90 1.35
CA GLY A 231 -27.49 11.76 1.66
C GLY A 231 -27.77 11.49 3.14
N GLN A 232 -26.94 12.01 4.05
CA GLN A 232 -26.99 11.76 5.49
C GLN A 232 -27.01 13.05 6.27
N THR A 233 -27.56 13.01 7.53
CA THR A 233 -27.39 14.09 8.49
C THR A 233 -26.12 13.90 9.32
N PRO A 234 -25.58 14.94 9.96
CA PRO A 234 -24.45 14.80 10.88
C PRO A 234 -24.73 13.82 12.04
N GLU A 235 -25.98 13.76 12.51
CA GLU A 235 -26.43 12.80 13.54
C GLU A 235 -26.38 11.36 13.02
N GLN A 236 -26.80 11.13 11.76
CA GLN A 236 -26.74 9.81 11.13
C GLN A 236 -25.27 9.35 10.94
N VAL A 237 -24.38 10.27 10.58
CA VAL A 237 -22.93 9.98 10.49
C VAL A 237 -22.37 9.63 11.86
N ARG A 238 -22.71 10.39 12.92
CA ARG A 238 -22.30 10.11 14.29
C ARG A 238 -22.81 8.76 14.77
N GLU A 239 -24.08 8.46 14.54
CA GLU A 239 -24.67 7.17 14.92
C GLU A 239 -24.05 6.00 14.13
N GLY A 240 -23.66 6.24 12.88
CA GLY A 240 -22.87 5.29 12.09
C GLY A 240 -21.53 4.96 12.77
N TYR A 241 -20.80 5.99 13.22
CA TYR A 241 -19.56 5.79 13.96
C TYR A 241 -19.77 5.11 15.32
N ARG A 242 -20.86 5.40 16.01
CA ARG A 242 -21.20 4.72 17.27
C ARG A 242 -21.43 3.23 17.07
N ARG A 243 -22.20 2.85 16.05
CA ARG A 243 -22.43 1.43 15.69
C ARG A 243 -21.16 0.73 15.27
N GLU A 244 -20.31 1.42 14.50
CA GLU A 244 -19.01 0.87 14.11
C GLU A 244 -18.07 0.67 15.30
N ALA A 245 -18.03 1.61 16.23
CA ALA A 245 -17.28 1.48 17.49
C ALA A 245 -17.79 0.31 18.35
N GLU A 246 -19.11 0.12 18.42
CA GLU A 246 -19.71 -1.02 19.10
C GLU A 246 -19.30 -2.35 18.43
N ARG A 247 -19.40 -2.44 17.12
CA ARG A 247 -19.00 -3.62 16.34
C ARG A 247 -17.53 -3.98 16.58
N GLN A 248 -16.64 -2.99 16.51
CA GLN A 248 -15.19 -3.18 16.71
C GLN A 248 -14.88 -3.62 18.15
N LEU A 249 -15.53 -3.03 19.13
CA LEU A 249 -15.33 -3.40 20.53
C LEU A 249 -15.83 -4.82 20.81
N ARG A 250 -17.00 -5.20 20.28
CA ARG A 250 -17.53 -6.57 20.36
C ARG A 250 -16.59 -7.58 19.69
N ALA A 251 -16.06 -7.26 18.49
CA ALA A 251 -15.11 -8.12 17.80
C ALA A 251 -13.82 -8.30 18.63
N MET A 252 -13.29 -7.23 19.21
CA MET A 252 -12.11 -7.29 20.06
C MET A 252 -12.33 -8.15 21.32
N LEU A 253 -13.50 -8.00 21.96
CA LEU A 253 -13.88 -8.82 23.11
C LEU A 253 -14.08 -10.30 22.70
N ALA A 254 -14.64 -10.56 21.51
CA ALA A 254 -14.77 -11.89 20.97
C ALA A 254 -13.41 -12.56 20.74
N VAL A 255 -12.45 -11.84 20.14
CA VAL A 255 -11.08 -12.35 19.98
C VAL A 255 -10.50 -12.81 21.31
N ARG A 256 -10.59 -11.94 22.34
CA ARG A 256 -10.07 -12.26 23.68
C ARG A 256 -10.77 -13.49 24.29
N ALA A 257 -12.09 -13.48 24.30
CA ALA A 257 -12.87 -14.53 24.93
C ALA A 257 -12.71 -15.88 24.23
N ILE A 258 -12.66 -15.90 22.88
CA ILE A 258 -12.41 -17.11 22.08
C ILE A 258 -10.97 -17.60 22.31
N ALA A 259 -9.99 -16.70 22.28
CA ALA A 259 -8.58 -17.07 22.54
C ALA A 259 -8.40 -17.72 23.90
N GLU A 260 -9.08 -17.21 24.93
CA GLU A 260 -9.07 -17.79 26.28
C GLU A 260 -9.76 -19.14 26.33
N ALA A 261 -10.98 -19.26 25.77
CA ALA A 261 -11.77 -20.49 25.76
C ALA A 261 -11.07 -21.65 25.00
N GLU A 262 -10.45 -21.33 23.86
CA GLU A 262 -9.77 -22.29 23.00
C GLU A 262 -8.25 -22.41 23.25
N LYS A 263 -7.75 -21.69 24.27
CA LYS A 263 -6.32 -21.69 24.67
C LYS A 263 -5.38 -21.30 23.53
N ILE A 264 -5.80 -20.36 22.69
CA ILE A 264 -5.02 -19.84 21.57
C ILE A 264 -3.95 -18.89 22.14
N THR A 265 -2.70 -19.34 22.14
CA THR A 265 -1.54 -18.58 22.60
C THR A 265 -0.66 -18.15 21.44
N VAL A 266 0.12 -17.11 21.63
CA VAL A 266 1.09 -16.60 20.66
C VAL A 266 2.48 -16.77 21.21
N THR A 267 3.34 -17.45 20.45
CA THR A 267 4.74 -17.67 20.76
C THR A 267 5.62 -16.50 20.34
N GLN A 268 6.82 -16.41 20.91
CA GLN A 268 7.78 -15.38 20.47
C GLN A 268 8.15 -15.55 18.99
N GLN A 269 8.28 -16.78 18.51
CA GLN A 269 8.58 -17.07 17.11
C GLN A 269 7.51 -16.54 16.15
N GLU A 270 6.22 -16.63 16.52
CA GLU A 270 5.12 -16.08 15.71
C GLU A 270 5.15 -14.55 15.68
N VAL A 271 5.51 -13.90 16.79
CA VAL A 271 5.71 -12.44 16.83
C VAL A 271 6.85 -12.03 15.91
N ASP A 272 7.99 -12.72 15.97
CA ASP A 272 9.15 -12.41 15.14
C ASP A 272 8.87 -12.68 13.65
N ALA A 273 8.14 -13.75 13.33
CA ALA A 273 7.69 -14.02 11.96
C ALA A 273 6.76 -12.92 11.41
N GLU A 274 5.87 -12.40 12.24
CA GLU A 274 4.98 -11.28 11.83
C GLU A 274 5.77 -9.98 11.61
N ILE A 275 6.77 -9.69 12.45
CA ILE A 275 7.68 -8.56 12.24
C ILE A 275 8.44 -8.70 10.92
N ALA A 276 8.99 -9.87 10.62
CA ALA A 276 9.69 -10.15 9.37
C ALA A 276 8.74 -10.02 8.15
N ARG A 277 7.48 -10.43 8.29
CA ARG A 277 6.45 -10.25 7.26
C ARG A 277 6.14 -8.77 7.01
N LEU A 278 5.97 -7.98 8.07
CA LEU A 278 5.73 -6.55 7.97
C LEU A 278 6.93 -5.81 7.38
N SER A 279 8.15 -6.19 7.76
CA SER A 279 9.40 -5.66 7.20
C SER A 279 9.44 -5.80 5.68
N LYS A 280 9.15 -7.00 5.17
CA LYS A 280 9.09 -7.27 3.73
C LYS A 280 7.94 -6.53 3.04
N LEU A 281 6.79 -6.41 3.69
CA LEU A 281 5.61 -5.77 3.11
C LEU A 281 5.79 -4.25 2.93
N HIS A 282 6.46 -3.61 3.87
CA HIS A 282 6.64 -2.15 3.90
C HIS A 282 8.05 -1.70 3.48
N ASP A 283 8.91 -2.63 3.09
CA ASP A 283 10.32 -2.37 2.77
C ASP A 283 11.02 -1.54 3.88
N THR A 284 10.75 -1.92 5.14
CA THR A 284 11.18 -1.21 6.34
C THR A 284 11.97 -2.17 7.22
N PRO A 285 13.16 -1.80 7.73
CA PRO A 285 13.92 -2.65 8.63
C PRO A 285 13.12 -3.09 9.86
N GLU A 286 13.31 -4.34 10.32
CA GLU A 286 12.58 -4.90 11.48
C GLU A 286 12.75 -4.05 12.73
N GLU A 287 13.93 -3.44 12.93
CA GLU A 287 14.20 -2.55 14.05
C GLU A 287 13.29 -1.32 14.09
N GLU A 288 12.99 -0.74 12.93
CA GLU A 288 12.08 0.40 12.83
C GLU A 288 10.64 -0.02 13.14
N ILE A 289 10.23 -1.21 12.68
CA ILE A 289 8.92 -1.76 13.03
C ILE A 289 8.79 -1.96 14.54
N ARG A 290 9.84 -2.51 15.20
CA ARG A 290 9.89 -2.69 16.65
C ARG A 290 9.86 -1.38 17.45
N LYS A 291 10.31 -0.26 16.87
CA LYS A 291 10.20 1.08 17.48
C LYS A 291 8.77 1.64 17.43
N VAL A 292 8.06 1.36 16.34
CA VAL A 292 6.71 1.89 16.10
C VAL A 292 5.62 1.03 16.72
N LEU A 293 5.77 -0.30 16.66
CA LEU A 293 4.78 -1.26 17.15
C LEU A 293 5.30 -1.99 18.39
N SER A 294 4.54 -1.92 19.49
CA SER A 294 4.86 -2.69 20.68
C SER A 294 4.70 -4.20 20.42
N ARG A 295 5.47 -5.01 21.16
CA ARG A 295 5.35 -6.48 21.13
C ARG A 295 3.89 -6.93 21.37
N ASP A 296 3.21 -6.29 22.33
CA ASP A 296 1.83 -6.65 22.67
C ASP A 296 0.84 -6.31 21.55
N ALA A 297 1.05 -5.22 20.83
CA ALA A 297 0.25 -4.88 19.65
C ALA A 297 0.41 -5.93 18.53
N ILE A 298 1.63 -6.39 18.30
CA ILE A 298 1.92 -7.44 17.31
C ILE A 298 1.31 -8.77 17.77
N ALA A 299 1.49 -9.15 19.04
CA ALA A 299 0.90 -10.36 19.59
C ALA A 299 -0.64 -10.35 19.52
N ALA A 300 -1.27 -9.19 19.76
CA ALA A 300 -2.71 -9.02 19.59
C ALA A 300 -3.16 -9.20 18.14
N ALA A 301 -2.39 -8.68 17.18
CA ALA A 301 -2.66 -8.89 15.75
C ALA A 301 -2.55 -10.37 15.34
N VAL A 302 -1.51 -11.06 15.81
CA VAL A 302 -1.34 -12.50 15.58
C VAL A 302 -2.46 -13.31 16.24
N THR A 303 -2.86 -12.96 17.48
CA THR A 303 -4.00 -13.59 18.16
C THR A 303 -5.28 -13.43 17.34
N ASN A 304 -5.55 -12.23 16.82
CA ASN A 304 -6.70 -11.98 15.96
C ASN A 304 -6.69 -12.84 14.69
N GLN A 305 -5.54 -12.96 14.02
CA GLN A 305 -5.39 -13.83 12.85
C GLN A 305 -5.66 -15.30 13.21
N LYS A 306 -5.12 -15.79 14.32
CA LYS A 306 -5.33 -17.18 14.80
C LYS A 306 -6.79 -17.45 15.15
N VAL A 307 -7.48 -16.51 15.80
CA VAL A 307 -8.91 -16.63 16.10
C VAL A 307 -9.76 -16.63 14.84
N GLN A 308 -9.47 -15.75 13.88
CA GLN A 308 -10.18 -15.75 12.59
C GLN A 308 -9.97 -17.07 11.85
N ARG A 309 -8.75 -17.62 11.85
CA ARG A 309 -8.45 -18.92 11.26
C ARG A 309 -9.24 -20.04 11.96
N PHE A 310 -9.25 -20.04 13.29
CA PHE A 310 -10.02 -20.97 14.09
C PHE A 310 -11.52 -20.92 13.75
N LEU A 311 -12.08 -19.71 13.62
CA LEU A 311 -13.48 -19.52 13.24
C LEU A 311 -13.78 -20.08 11.84
N LEU A 312 -12.87 -19.84 10.87
CA LEU A 312 -12.98 -20.41 9.52
C LEU A 312 -13.00 -21.94 9.55
N ASP A 313 -12.07 -22.55 10.29
CA ASP A 313 -11.93 -23.99 10.37
C ASP A 313 -13.14 -24.69 11.05
N HIS A 314 -13.93 -23.94 11.86
CA HIS A 314 -15.10 -24.43 12.57
C HIS A 314 -16.44 -23.86 12.08
N ALA A 315 -16.44 -23.12 10.97
CA ALA A 315 -17.65 -22.56 10.38
C ALA A 315 -18.34 -23.52 9.41
N ALA A 316 -19.65 -23.37 9.24
CA ALA A 316 -20.42 -24.00 8.16
C ALA A 316 -20.29 -23.15 6.89
N LEU A 317 -19.17 -23.31 6.17
CA LEU A 317 -18.87 -22.53 4.97
C LEU A 317 -19.52 -23.11 3.73
N THR A 318 -20.21 -22.26 2.96
CA THR A 318 -20.61 -22.55 1.58
C THR A 318 -19.73 -21.71 0.64
N SER A 319 -18.90 -22.35 -0.18
CA SER A 319 -18.07 -21.65 -1.15
C SER A 319 -18.80 -21.45 -2.47
N VAL A 320 -18.81 -20.23 -2.96
CA VAL A 320 -19.40 -19.85 -4.24
C VAL A 320 -18.36 -19.08 -5.05
N VAL A 321 -18.17 -19.48 -6.31
CA VAL A 321 -17.37 -18.71 -7.26
C VAL A 321 -18.27 -17.62 -7.83
N GLU A 322 -17.81 -16.36 -7.73
CA GLU A 322 -18.53 -15.22 -8.30
C GLU A 322 -18.61 -15.38 -9.83
N LYS A 323 -19.70 -14.90 -10.42
CA LYS A 323 -19.77 -14.79 -11.88
C LYS A 323 -18.92 -13.61 -12.34
N GLU A 324 -18.23 -13.78 -13.47
CA GLU A 324 -17.48 -12.69 -14.12
C GLU A 324 -18.39 -11.51 -14.48
#